data_8da3994a7285774ac04b73e6e4843b46
#
_entry.id   8da3994a7285774ac04b73e6e4843b46
#
_cell.length_a   1.000
_cell.length_b   1.000
_cell.length_c   1.000
_cell.angle_alpha   90.00
_cell.angle_beta   90.00
_cell.angle_gamma   90.00
#
_symmetry.space_group_name_H-M   'P 1'
#
loop_
_entity.id
_entity.type
_entity.pdbx_description
1 polymer ?
#
loop_
_entity_poly.entity_id
_entity_poly.type
_entity_poly.pdbx_seq_one_letter_code
_entity_poly.pdbx_strand_id
1 'polypeptide(L)'
;MSATQDVDVVIVGAGIYGVLGGIEAARMGKRVVMLEQDVRILGAASAINQARVHNGYHYPRSVTTAIRSRANYRRFVADFAEAVDRPTAFYAIARRQSKVTPAQFERFCGVVGLQLRPVDDPGHLVDLRHVAGIWQVDEAVFNADVLRGMLGHRLAQAGPELRLGTRAEAIEVVGDLAEVTTADGSAVRAPLVLNCTYGGLEGMRGAGAPRFLYELAEIAIVDVPSGFADVALTVMDGAFFSCIPHPASGGHSLSHVRFTPHVAGSASEFPWGSENQPPASRFELMVRASAPLAPWVANVRHRESVWAIKAIPPKRDFDDARPIIVHRGVDSPVVSILGSKLDNVYDLQQWLKTSLS
;
A
#
# COMPACT_ATOMS: atom_id res chain seq x y z
N MET A 1 31.51 11.78 -21.58
CA MET A 1 31.34 10.69 -20.59
C MET A 1 30.65 11.31 -19.41
N SER A 2 29.45 10.88 -19.09
CA SER A 2 28.72 11.33 -17.89
C SER A 2 29.48 10.86 -16.63
N ALA A 3 29.66 11.76 -15.66
CA ALA A 3 30.42 11.43 -14.45
C ALA A 3 29.64 10.42 -13.62
N THR A 4 30.25 9.30 -13.27
CA THR A 4 29.69 8.35 -12.32
C THR A 4 29.94 8.87 -10.89
N GLN A 5 28.87 8.91 -10.07
CA GLN A 5 28.96 9.31 -8.67
C GLN A 5 29.00 8.09 -7.77
N ASP A 6 29.97 8.04 -6.85
CA ASP A 6 30.06 6.97 -5.84
C ASP A 6 29.46 7.45 -4.51
N VAL A 7 28.55 6.64 -3.94
CA VAL A 7 27.87 6.88 -2.66
C VAL A 7 27.78 5.60 -1.82
N ASP A 8 27.25 5.68 -0.61
CA ASP A 8 27.15 4.50 0.25
C ASP A 8 25.85 3.71 -0.01
N VAL A 9 24.76 4.42 -0.38
CA VAL A 9 23.46 3.82 -0.67
C VAL A 9 22.77 4.54 -1.83
N VAL A 10 22.29 3.80 -2.81
CA VAL A 10 21.35 4.30 -3.82
C VAL A 10 19.96 3.75 -3.52
N ILE A 11 18.95 4.61 -3.61
CA ILE A 11 17.54 4.21 -3.48
C ILE A 11 16.83 4.52 -4.79
N VAL A 12 16.21 3.52 -5.39
CA VAL A 12 15.42 3.66 -6.60
C VAL A 12 13.94 3.64 -6.25
N GLY A 13 13.26 4.75 -6.47
CA GLY A 13 11.87 5.01 -6.12
C GLY A 13 11.70 5.74 -4.79
N ALA A 14 10.99 6.88 -4.80
CA ALA A 14 10.66 7.68 -3.63
C ALA A 14 9.19 7.52 -3.20
N GLY A 15 8.65 6.30 -3.27
CA GLY A 15 7.48 5.89 -2.52
C GLY A 15 7.77 5.86 -1.02
N ILE A 16 6.79 5.51 -0.17
CA ILE A 16 6.95 5.55 1.29
C ILE A 16 8.14 4.70 1.78
N TYR A 17 8.41 3.55 1.14
CA TYR A 17 9.53 2.68 1.51
C TYR A 17 10.87 3.34 1.17
N GLY A 18 10.99 3.92 -0.03
CA GLY A 18 12.21 4.62 -0.42
C GLY A 18 12.48 5.84 0.44
N VAL A 19 11.47 6.66 0.71
CA VAL A 19 11.61 7.87 1.53
C VAL A 19 12.04 7.53 2.95
N LEU A 20 11.36 6.59 3.62
CA LEU A 20 11.73 6.22 4.99
C LEU A 20 13.05 5.45 5.03
N GLY A 21 13.38 4.67 4.00
CA GLY A 21 14.69 4.04 3.84
C GLY A 21 15.80 5.08 3.70
N GLY A 22 15.59 6.11 2.88
CA GLY A 22 16.54 7.21 2.68
C GLY A 22 16.79 8.03 3.94
N ILE A 23 15.72 8.37 4.66
CA ILE A 23 15.81 9.06 5.95
C ILE A 23 16.61 8.22 6.95
N GLU A 24 16.35 6.92 7.06
CA GLU A 24 17.04 6.03 8.01
C GLU A 24 18.51 5.88 7.66
N ALA A 25 18.85 5.62 6.39
CA ALA A 25 20.22 5.48 5.95
C ALA A 25 21.03 6.78 6.15
N ALA A 26 20.46 7.94 5.82
CA ALA A 26 21.09 9.23 6.03
C ALA A 26 21.34 9.54 7.53
N ARG A 27 20.37 9.19 8.41
CA ARG A 27 20.54 9.32 9.87
C ARG A 27 21.63 8.41 10.44
N MET A 28 21.96 7.33 9.76
CA MET A 28 23.08 6.45 10.08
C MET A 28 24.43 6.97 9.51
N GLY A 29 24.46 8.20 8.99
CA GLY A 29 25.66 8.84 8.44
C GLY A 29 26.07 8.37 7.06
N LYS A 30 25.20 7.66 6.33
CA LYS A 30 25.50 7.21 4.97
C LYS A 30 25.25 8.33 3.96
N ARG A 31 26.09 8.41 2.92
CA ARG A 31 25.84 9.24 1.73
C ARG A 31 24.80 8.55 0.87
N VAL A 32 23.64 9.15 0.71
CA VAL A 32 22.47 8.54 0.05
C VAL A 32 22.06 9.37 -1.16
N VAL A 33 21.90 8.70 -2.30
CA VAL A 33 21.22 9.26 -3.49
C VAL A 33 19.91 8.52 -3.69
N MET A 34 18.84 9.28 -3.86
CA MET A 34 17.49 8.78 -4.14
C MET A 34 17.08 9.21 -5.54
N LEU A 35 16.64 8.26 -6.37
CA LEU A 35 16.21 8.48 -7.74
C LEU A 35 14.69 8.23 -7.82
N GLU A 36 13.94 9.24 -8.29
CA GLU A 36 12.49 9.15 -8.47
C GLU A 36 12.12 9.67 -9.87
N GLN A 37 11.37 8.85 -10.62
CA GLN A 37 10.95 9.21 -11.97
C GLN A 37 9.90 10.32 -11.99
N ASP A 38 9.05 10.41 -10.94
CA ASP A 38 8.03 11.43 -10.81
C ASP A 38 8.63 12.76 -10.31
N VAL A 39 7.91 13.85 -10.54
CA VAL A 39 8.30 15.20 -10.08
C VAL A 39 8.02 15.42 -8.59
N ARG A 40 7.55 14.39 -7.88
CA ARG A 40 7.22 14.44 -6.44
C ARG A 40 7.40 13.07 -5.78
N ILE A 41 7.70 13.07 -4.50
CA ILE A 41 7.70 11.84 -3.69
C ILE A 41 6.26 11.33 -3.48
N LEU A 42 6.09 10.04 -3.19
CA LEU A 42 4.78 9.41 -2.95
C LEU A 42 3.76 9.63 -4.10
N GLY A 43 4.21 9.71 -5.34
CA GLY A 43 3.36 9.99 -6.50
C GLY A 43 2.49 8.82 -6.97
N ALA A 44 2.93 7.59 -6.70
CA ALA A 44 2.30 6.35 -7.21
C ALA A 44 1.50 5.62 -6.10
N ALA A 45 1.67 4.30 -5.99
CA ALA A 45 0.90 3.41 -5.10
C ALA A 45 0.86 3.85 -3.62
N SER A 46 1.81 4.66 -3.14
CA SER A 46 1.81 5.22 -1.79
C SER A 46 0.69 6.25 -1.57
N ALA A 47 0.25 6.95 -2.61
CA ALA A 47 -0.88 7.88 -2.56
C ALA A 47 -2.14 7.28 -3.20
N ILE A 48 -1.97 6.44 -4.24
CA ILE A 48 -3.08 5.84 -4.98
C ILE A 48 -3.44 4.50 -4.34
N ASN A 49 -4.25 4.55 -3.29
CA ASN A 49 -4.73 3.39 -2.54
C ASN A 49 -6.04 3.75 -1.81
N GLN A 50 -6.55 2.87 -0.97
CA GLN A 50 -7.78 3.11 -0.21
C GLN A 50 -7.60 4.06 1.00
N ALA A 51 -6.43 4.65 1.17
CA ALA A 51 -6.08 5.50 2.31
C ALA A 51 -6.22 4.85 3.70
N ARG A 52 -6.28 3.54 3.79
CA ARG A 52 -6.49 2.81 5.04
C ARG A 52 -5.19 2.59 5.81
N VAL A 53 -5.21 2.83 7.11
CA VAL A 53 -4.19 2.38 8.05
C VAL A 53 -4.74 1.15 8.78
N HIS A 54 -4.18 -0.03 8.47
CA HIS A 54 -4.70 -1.29 8.98
C HIS A 54 -4.34 -1.54 10.44
N ASN A 55 -5.33 -1.80 11.30
CA ASN A 55 -5.14 -2.19 12.70
C ASN A 55 -5.24 -3.71 12.93
N GLY A 56 -5.29 -4.51 11.87
CA GLY A 56 -5.33 -5.97 11.95
C GLY A 56 -6.67 -6.63 11.66
N TYR A 57 -7.80 -5.93 11.74
CA TYR A 57 -9.14 -6.50 11.49
C TYR A 57 -9.29 -7.16 10.12
N HIS A 58 -8.53 -6.69 9.14
CA HIS A 58 -8.62 -7.14 7.75
C HIS A 58 -8.05 -8.54 7.50
N TYR A 59 -7.45 -9.18 8.52
CA TYR A 59 -6.73 -10.46 8.38
C TYR A 59 -7.29 -11.58 9.25
N PRO A 60 -8.62 -11.89 9.20
CA PRO A 60 -9.23 -12.83 10.13
C PRO A 60 -8.72 -14.28 9.99
N ARG A 61 -7.96 -14.57 8.93
CA ARG A 61 -7.35 -15.89 8.66
C ARG A 61 -5.84 -15.93 8.89
N SER A 62 -5.23 -14.80 9.32
CA SER A 62 -3.78 -14.72 9.58
C SER A 62 -3.51 -13.92 10.86
N VAL A 63 -3.51 -14.63 12.01
CA VAL A 63 -3.26 -14.03 13.34
C VAL A 63 -1.91 -13.30 13.38
N THR A 64 -0.86 -13.91 12.82
CA THR A 64 0.49 -13.32 12.79
C THR A 64 0.51 -11.99 12.04
N THR A 65 -0.14 -11.93 10.87
CA THR A 65 -0.27 -10.69 10.09
C THR A 65 -1.04 -9.63 10.86
N ALA A 66 -2.13 -10.03 11.52
CA ALA A 66 -2.97 -9.12 12.30
C ALA A 66 -2.23 -8.52 13.51
N ILE A 67 -1.50 -9.32 14.27
CA ILE A 67 -0.69 -8.86 15.42
C ILE A 67 0.36 -7.85 14.94
N ARG A 68 1.05 -8.14 13.84
CA ARG A 68 2.06 -7.27 13.27
C ARG A 68 1.45 -5.94 12.77
N SER A 69 0.34 -6.03 12.04
CA SER A 69 -0.39 -4.85 11.55
C SER A 69 -0.85 -3.96 12.72
N ARG A 70 -1.37 -4.56 13.81
CA ARG A 70 -1.77 -3.83 15.01
C ARG A 70 -0.60 -3.11 15.70
N ALA A 71 0.56 -3.76 15.78
CA ALA A 71 1.75 -3.14 16.35
C ALA A 71 2.21 -1.94 15.51
N ASN A 72 2.25 -2.11 14.19
CA ASN A 72 2.64 -1.08 13.25
C ASN A 72 1.62 0.06 13.16
N TYR A 73 0.31 -0.25 13.25
CA TYR A 73 -0.77 0.75 13.31
C TYR A 73 -0.53 1.78 14.40
N ARG A 74 -0.27 1.31 15.63
CA ARG A 74 -0.03 2.20 16.78
C ARG A 74 1.15 3.13 16.53
N ARG A 75 2.21 2.58 15.95
CA ARG A 75 3.41 3.34 15.62
C ARG A 75 3.14 4.36 14.52
N PHE A 76 2.47 3.94 13.44
CA PHE A 76 2.12 4.82 12.32
C PHE A 76 1.24 6.00 12.76
N VAL A 77 0.20 5.72 13.56
CA VAL A 77 -0.69 6.75 14.10
C VAL A 77 0.04 7.74 15.02
N ALA A 78 1.02 7.26 15.78
CA ALA A 78 1.83 8.14 16.62
C ALA A 78 2.83 8.99 15.80
N ASP A 79 3.51 8.36 14.84
CA ASP A 79 4.55 9.00 14.03
C ASP A 79 4.00 10.01 13.02
N PHE A 80 2.74 9.81 12.56
CA PHE A 80 2.09 10.59 11.51
C PHE A 80 0.70 11.09 11.90
N ALA A 81 0.53 11.47 13.18
CA ALA A 81 -0.76 11.86 13.75
C ALA A 81 -1.50 12.94 12.93
N GLU A 82 -0.77 13.92 12.39
CA GLU A 82 -1.34 15.01 11.57
C GLU A 82 -1.92 14.53 10.23
N ALA A 83 -1.42 13.39 9.72
CA ALA A 83 -1.90 12.80 8.47
C ALA A 83 -2.99 11.75 8.69
N VAL A 84 -3.39 11.45 9.93
CA VAL A 84 -4.29 10.36 10.26
C VAL A 84 -5.65 10.88 10.70
N ASP A 85 -6.71 10.45 10.02
CA ASP A 85 -8.10 10.69 10.39
C ASP A 85 -8.74 9.41 10.95
N ARG A 86 -9.67 9.56 11.89
CA ARG A 86 -10.36 8.46 12.58
C ARG A 86 -11.86 8.51 12.31
N PRO A 87 -12.31 7.99 11.14
CA PRO A 87 -13.74 7.90 10.85
C PRO A 87 -14.44 6.88 11.75
N THR A 88 -15.75 6.92 11.77
CA THR A 88 -16.55 5.87 12.39
C THR A 88 -16.47 4.60 11.54
N ALA A 89 -15.58 3.69 11.92
CA ALA A 89 -15.25 2.52 11.13
C ALA A 89 -16.06 1.30 11.53
N PHE A 90 -16.55 0.55 10.53
CA PHE A 90 -17.34 -0.66 10.71
C PHE A 90 -16.76 -1.81 9.88
N TYR A 91 -16.76 -3.00 10.49
CA TYR A 91 -16.51 -4.26 9.80
C TYR A 91 -17.74 -5.15 9.89
N ALA A 92 -18.16 -5.68 8.77
CA ALA A 92 -19.32 -6.55 8.66
C ALA A 92 -18.94 -7.88 8.00
N ILE A 93 -19.60 -8.97 8.41
CA ILE A 93 -19.42 -10.30 7.83
C ILE A 93 -20.65 -10.64 6.99
N ALA A 94 -20.45 -10.92 5.71
CA ALA A 94 -21.51 -11.31 4.80
C ALA A 94 -22.08 -12.70 5.17
N ARG A 95 -23.40 -12.92 5.00
CA ARG A 95 -24.03 -14.23 5.24
C ARG A 95 -23.61 -15.29 4.24
N ARG A 96 -23.31 -14.89 3.01
CA ARG A 96 -22.95 -15.80 1.93
C ARG A 96 -21.55 -15.48 1.42
N GLN A 97 -20.85 -16.50 0.99
CA GLN A 97 -19.50 -16.41 0.40
C GLN A 97 -18.42 -15.87 1.36
N SER A 98 -18.74 -15.65 2.64
CA SER A 98 -17.72 -15.37 3.63
C SER A 98 -16.94 -16.63 3.98
N LYS A 99 -15.63 -16.50 4.14
CA LYS A 99 -14.72 -17.57 4.57
C LYS A 99 -14.60 -17.66 6.09
N VAL A 100 -15.18 -16.69 6.80
CA VAL A 100 -15.25 -16.66 8.26
C VAL A 100 -16.67 -16.38 8.70
N THR A 101 -17.07 -16.97 9.83
CA THR A 101 -18.32 -16.66 10.50
C THR A 101 -18.15 -15.50 11.48
N PRO A 102 -19.25 -14.84 11.92
CA PRO A 102 -19.20 -13.85 12.99
C PRO A 102 -18.45 -14.33 14.23
N ALA A 103 -18.76 -15.52 14.73
CA ALA A 103 -18.10 -16.08 15.91
C ALA A 103 -16.60 -16.36 15.71
N GLN A 104 -16.18 -16.74 14.49
CA GLN A 104 -14.76 -16.89 14.17
C GLN A 104 -14.06 -15.53 14.14
N PHE A 105 -14.71 -14.50 13.59
CA PHE A 105 -14.18 -13.15 13.57
C PHE A 105 -14.03 -12.55 14.98
N GLU A 106 -15.06 -12.71 15.83
CA GLU A 106 -15.00 -12.28 17.23
C GLU A 106 -13.89 -12.99 18.01
N ARG A 107 -13.77 -14.31 17.85
CA ARG A 107 -12.69 -15.08 18.48
C ARG A 107 -11.31 -14.63 18.01
N PHE A 108 -11.16 -14.42 16.70
CA PHE A 108 -9.94 -13.90 16.11
C PHE A 108 -9.58 -12.54 16.70
N CYS A 109 -10.53 -11.60 16.76
CA CYS A 109 -10.32 -10.29 17.36
C CYS A 109 -9.91 -10.39 18.83
N GLY A 110 -10.52 -11.30 19.60
CA GLY A 110 -10.15 -11.59 20.97
C GLY A 110 -8.71 -12.08 21.11
N VAL A 111 -8.28 -13.01 20.26
CA VAL A 111 -6.89 -13.54 20.23
C VAL A 111 -5.88 -12.46 19.90
N VAL A 112 -6.17 -11.60 18.93
CA VAL A 112 -5.30 -10.48 18.52
C VAL A 112 -5.37 -9.32 19.51
N GLY A 113 -6.39 -9.27 20.37
CA GLY A 113 -6.68 -8.18 21.32
C GLY A 113 -7.30 -6.95 20.64
N LEU A 114 -8.01 -7.14 19.54
CA LEU A 114 -8.73 -6.09 18.82
C LEU A 114 -10.10 -5.85 19.49
N GLN A 115 -10.49 -4.59 19.63
CA GLN A 115 -11.75 -4.21 20.24
C GLN A 115 -12.88 -4.26 19.20
N LEU A 116 -13.98 -4.92 19.56
CA LEU A 116 -15.23 -4.93 18.80
C LEU A 116 -16.32 -4.28 19.66
N ARG A 117 -17.05 -3.34 19.07
CA ARG A 117 -18.22 -2.74 19.72
C ARG A 117 -19.47 -3.14 18.93
N PRO A 118 -20.46 -3.78 19.56
CA PRO A 118 -21.73 -4.05 18.92
C PRO A 118 -22.38 -2.77 18.39
N VAL A 119 -23.16 -2.91 17.32
CA VAL A 119 -23.96 -1.81 16.75
C VAL A 119 -25.42 -2.07 17.07
N ASP A 120 -26.05 -1.15 17.80
CA ASP A 120 -27.41 -1.33 18.31
C ASP A 120 -28.46 -1.32 17.19
N ASP A 121 -28.33 -0.40 16.21
CA ASP A 121 -29.21 -0.35 15.04
C ASP A 121 -28.38 -0.30 13.75
N PRO A 122 -27.98 -1.46 13.22
CA PRO A 122 -27.15 -1.53 12.01
C PRO A 122 -27.96 -1.39 10.70
N GLY A 123 -29.28 -1.34 10.74
CA GLY A 123 -30.13 -1.39 9.55
C GLY A 123 -29.93 -0.23 8.58
N HIS A 124 -29.48 0.91 9.05
CA HIS A 124 -29.11 2.04 8.17
C HIS A 124 -27.74 1.86 7.49
N LEU A 125 -26.85 1.03 8.08
CA LEU A 125 -25.52 0.77 7.57
C LEU A 125 -25.50 -0.40 6.58
N VAL A 126 -26.20 -1.48 6.88
CA VAL A 126 -26.17 -2.74 6.16
C VAL A 126 -27.55 -3.41 6.12
N ASP A 127 -27.76 -4.25 5.11
CA ASP A 127 -28.96 -5.10 5.03
C ASP A 127 -28.72 -6.40 5.80
N LEU A 128 -29.43 -6.58 6.92
CA LEU A 128 -29.32 -7.75 7.79
C LEU A 128 -29.79 -9.06 7.15
N ARG A 129 -30.48 -9.00 6.00
CA ARG A 129 -30.78 -10.19 5.18
C ARG A 129 -29.53 -10.75 4.52
N HIS A 130 -28.54 -9.91 4.27
CA HIS A 130 -27.28 -10.24 3.57
C HIS A 130 -26.05 -10.20 4.45
N VAL A 131 -26.11 -9.51 5.59
CA VAL A 131 -25.02 -9.38 6.57
C VAL A 131 -25.35 -10.20 7.82
N ALA A 132 -24.37 -10.97 8.30
CA ALA A 132 -24.54 -11.86 9.46
C ALA A 132 -24.12 -11.23 10.79
N GLY A 133 -23.23 -10.22 10.75
CA GLY A 133 -22.78 -9.46 11.91
C GLY A 133 -22.03 -8.21 11.46
N ILE A 134 -22.08 -7.18 12.31
CA ILE A 134 -21.38 -5.91 12.10
C ILE A 134 -20.90 -5.36 13.45
N TRP A 135 -19.72 -4.77 13.48
CA TRP A 135 -19.10 -4.17 14.65
C TRP A 135 -18.45 -2.85 14.30
N GLN A 136 -18.55 -1.89 15.20
CA GLN A 136 -17.69 -0.73 15.16
C GLN A 136 -16.28 -1.14 15.63
N VAL A 137 -15.26 -0.62 14.95
CA VAL A 137 -13.85 -0.98 15.14
C VAL A 137 -12.98 0.25 15.23
N ASP A 138 -11.75 0.10 15.73
CA ASP A 138 -10.73 1.15 15.72
C ASP A 138 -9.83 0.96 14.49
N GLU A 139 -10.21 1.59 13.39
CA GLU A 139 -9.38 1.66 12.19
C GLU A 139 -9.31 3.12 11.70
N ALA A 140 -8.23 3.49 11.06
CA ALA A 140 -7.98 4.86 10.62
C ALA A 140 -7.78 4.93 9.11
N VAL A 141 -7.87 6.15 8.59
CA VAL A 141 -7.46 6.50 7.24
C VAL A 141 -6.37 7.57 7.30
N PHE A 142 -5.65 7.78 6.20
CA PHE A 142 -4.61 8.80 6.16
C PHE A 142 -4.81 9.74 4.97
N ASN A 143 -4.36 10.98 5.15
CA ASN A 143 -4.26 11.96 4.08
C ASN A 143 -2.88 11.85 3.42
N ALA A 144 -2.86 11.39 2.17
CA ALA A 144 -1.61 11.17 1.42
C ALA A 144 -0.84 12.47 1.16
N ASP A 145 -1.53 13.60 1.01
CA ASP A 145 -0.87 14.88 0.76
C ASP A 145 -0.24 15.46 2.02
N VAL A 146 -0.91 15.34 3.16
CA VAL A 146 -0.33 15.71 4.46
C VAL A 146 0.87 14.81 4.77
N LEU A 147 0.72 13.50 4.58
CA LEU A 147 1.81 12.54 4.78
C LEU A 147 3.03 12.86 3.89
N ARG A 148 2.77 13.24 2.63
CA ARG A 148 3.83 13.67 1.69
C ARG A 148 4.57 14.90 2.22
N GLY A 149 3.84 15.90 2.70
CA GLY A 149 4.44 17.11 3.30
C GLY A 149 5.32 16.79 4.50
N MET A 150 4.81 15.97 5.44
CA MET A 150 5.55 15.54 6.64
C MET A 150 6.83 14.77 6.26
N LEU A 151 6.72 13.83 5.33
CA LEU A 151 7.87 13.04 4.88
C LEU A 151 8.87 13.87 4.08
N GLY A 152 8.41 14.80 3.25
CA GLY A 152 9.28 15.75 2.54
C GLY A 152 10.10 16.60 3.50
N HIS A 153 9.48 17.13 4.56
CA HIS A 153 10.18 17.87 5.61
C HIS A 153 11.22 17.01 6.35
N ARG A 154 10.86 15.80 6.77
CA ARG A 154 11.78 14.85 7.43
C ARG A 154 12.95 14.46 6.52
N LEU A 155 12.68 14.30 5.21
CA LEU A 155 13.68 13.96 4.21
C LEU A 155 14.70 15.11 4.05
N ALA A 156 14.20 16.34 3.94
CA ALA A 156 15.06 17.53 3.87
C ALA A 156 15.94 17.70 5.11
N GLN A 157 15.41 17.42 6.29
CA GLN A 157 16.18 17.45 7.56
C GLN A 157 17.23 16.33 7.63
N ALA A 158 16.97 15.15 7.06
CA ALA A 158 17.92 14.03 7.06
C ALA A 158 19.04 14.21 6.03
N GLY A 159 18.79 14.97 4.97
CA GLY A 159 19.80 15.43 4.01
C GLY A 159 20.25 14.44 2.92
N PRO A 160 19.52 13.35 2.56
CA PRO A 160 19.90 12.58 1.39
C PRO A 160 19.72 13.42 0.12
N GLU A 161 20.55 13.15 -0.89
CA GLU A 161 20.37 13.76 -2.21
C GLU A 161 19.14 13.14 -2.91
N LEU A 162 18.11 13.94 -3.18
CA LEU A 162 16.90 13.51 -3.87
C LEU A 162 16.87 14.07 -5.30
N ARG A 163 16.81 13.19 -6.29
CA ARG A 163 16.67 13.53 -7.71
C ARG A 163 15.28 13.13 -8.18
N LEU A 164 14.39 14.12 -8.27
CA LEU A 164 13.07 13.99 -8.86
C LEU A 164 13.15 14.10 -10.38
N GLY A 165 12.15 13.56 -11.11
CA GLY A 165 12.16 13.52 -12.57
C GLY A 165 13.29 12.67 -13.15
N THR A 166 13.91 11.82 -12.33
CA THR A 166 15.08 11.02 -12.71
C THR A 166 14.72 9.54 -12.72
N ARG A 167 14.52 9.01 -13.92
CA ARG A 167 14.15 7.60 -14.11
C ARG A 167 15.41 6.74 -14.13
N ALA A 168 15.49 5.78 -13.23
CA ALA A 168 16.47 4.70 -13.32
C ALA A 168 16.04 3.71 -14.41
N GLU A 169 16.96 3.29 -15.26
CA GLU A 169 16.69 2.36 -16.37
C GLU A 169 17.25 0.97 -16.12
N ALA A 170 18.44 0.89 -15.51
CA ALA A 170 19.06 -0.39 -15.22
C ALA A 170 19.83 -0.36 -13.89
N ILE A 171 19.99 -1.54 -13.32
CA ILE A 171 20.88 -1.80 -12.19
C ILE A 171 21.81 -2.93 -12.60
N GLU A 172 23.09 -2.65 -12.70
CA GLU A 172 24.12 -3.63 -13.06
C GLU A 172 25.05 -3.87 -11.88
N VAL A 173 25.41 -5.13 -11.65
CA VAL A 173 26.36 -5.49 -10.59
C VAL A 173 27.76 -5.53 -11.21
N VAL A 174 28.66 -4.71 -10.68
CA VAL A 174 30.05 -4.61 -11.12
C VAL A 174 30.98 -4.85 -9.91
N GLY A 175 31.47 -6.06 -9.78
CA GLY A 175 32.21 -6.47 -8.58
C GLY A 175 31.32 -6.42 -7.32
N ASP A 176 31.79 -5.72 -6.29
CA ASP A 176 31.06 -5.56 -5.01
C ASP A 176 30.09 -4.36 -5.01
N LEU A 177 29.99 -3.66 -6.13
CA LEU A 177 29.13 -2.48 -6.29
C LEU A 177 27.98 -2.77 -7.26
N ALA A 178 26.89 -2.02 -7.11
CA ALA A 178 25.89 -1.89 -8.15
C ALA A 178 25.93 -0.49 -8.75
N GLU A 179 25.83 -0.43 -10.07
CA GLU A 179 25.69 0.81 -10.84
C GLU A 179 24.25 0.96 -11.30
N VAL A 180 23.67 2.11 -11.00
CA VAL A 180 22.32 2.49 -11.43
C VAL A 180 22.46 3.52 -12.53
N THR A 181 22.05 3.18 -13.75
CA THR A 181 21.99 4.09 -14.89
C THR A 181 20.64 4.78 -14.98
N THR A 182 20.62 6.04 -15.36
CA THR A 182 19.42 6.86 -15.50
C THR A 182 19.16 7.22 -16.95
N ALA A 183 17.93 7.61 -17.28
CA ALA A 183 17.49 7.89 -18.65
C ALA A 183 18.27 9.03 -19.35
N ASP A 184 18.90 9.93 -18.58
CA ASP A 184 19.77 10.99 -19.11
C ASP A 184 21.22 10.52 -19.34
N GLY A 185 21.51 9.23 -19.09
CA GLY A 185 22.83 8.63 -19.27
C GLY A 185 23.81 8.89 -18.12
N SER A 186 23.35 9.46 -17.00
CA SER A 186 24.15 9.54 -15.78
C SER A 186 24.15 8.21 -15.03
N ALA A 187 25.12 7.99 -14.13
CA ALA A 187 25.22 6.78 -13.34
C ALA A 187 25.58 7.07 -11.87
N VAL A 188 25.04 6.26 -10.96
CA VAL A 188 25.37 6.30 -9.53
C VAL A 188 25.73 4.89 -9.07
N ARG A 189 26.87 4.75 -8.38
CA ARG A 189 27.34 3.47 -7.85
C ARG A 189 27.31 3.43 -6.33
N ALA A 190 26.95 2.25 -5.79
CA ALA A 190 26.96 2.03 -4.36
C ALA A 190 27.18 0.55 -4.01
N PRO A 191 27.74 0.25 -2.81
CA PRO A 191 27.75 -1.09 -2.24
C PRO A 191 26.38 -1.58 -1.80
N LEU A 192 25.38 -0.69 -1.73
CA LEU A 192 23.99 -1.04 -1.46
C LEU A 192 23.03 -0.25 -2.34
N VAL A 193 22.22 -0.95 -3.10
CA VAL A 193 21.09 -0.39 -3.86
C VAL A 193 19.78 -0.95 -3.34
N LEU A 194 18.88 -0.07 -2.88
CA LEU A 194 17.52 -0.43 -2.49
C LEU A 194 16.57 -0.20 -3.66
N ASN A 195 16.08 -1.27 -4.25
CA ASN A 195 15.02 -1.19 -5.25
C ASN A 195 13.65 -1.11 -4.54
N CYS A 196 13.11 0.11 -4.46
CA CYS A 196 11.83 0.46 -3.85
C CYS A 196 10.77 0.82 -4.91
N THR A 197 10.91 0.37 -6.14
CA THR A 197 10.07 0.76 -7.28
C THR A 197 8.68 0.14 -7.27
N TYR A 198 8.40 -0.84 -6.42
CA TYR A 198 7.12 -1.54 -6.28
C TYR A 198 6.59 -2.09 -7.62
N GLY A 199 5.84 -1.30 -8.38
CA GLY A 199 5.36 -1.68 -9.71
C GLY A 199 6.48 -1.89 -10.75
N GLY A 200 7.66 -1.33 -10.55
CA GLY A 200 8.84 -1.47 -11.42
C GLY A 200 9.86 -2.53 -10.96
N LEU A 201 9.56 -3.30 -9.90
CA LEU A 201 10.51 -4.27 -9.31
C LEU A 201 11.09 -5.26 -10.34
N GLU A 202 10.27 -5.75 -11.25
CA GLU A 202 10.68 -6.77 -12.21
C GLU A 202 11.78 -6.28 -13.16
N GLY A 203 11.71 -5.02 -13.60
CA GLY A 203 12.69 -4.45 -14.53
C GLY A 203 14.07 -4.21 -13.91
N MET A 204 14.16 -4.14 -12.58
CA MET A 204 15.37 -3.77 -11.84
C MET A 204 15.72 -4.77 -10.74
N ARG A 205 15.19 -5.97 -10.78
CA ARG A 205 15.47 -6.99 -9.76
C ARG A 205 16.86 -7.58 -9.95
N GLY A 206 17.55 -7.79 -8.84
CA GLY A 206 18.77 -8.59 -8.85
C GLY A 206 18.51 -10.05 -9.24
N ALA A 207 19.56 -10.79 -9.62
CA ALA A 207 19.45 -12.20 -9.94
C ALA A 207 18.84 -13.00 -8.78
N GLY A 208 17.90 -13.90 -9.09
CA GLY A 208 17.23 -14.76 -8.10
C GLY A 208 16.08 -14.10 -7.35
N ALA A 209 15.73 -12.85 -7.64
CA ALA A 209 14.55 -12.23 -7.04
C ALA A 209 13.25 -12.97 -7.43
N PRO A 210 12.29 -13.11 -6.50
CA PRO A 210 11.03 -13.78 -6.79
C PRO A 210 10.27 -13.04 -7.90
N ARG A 211 9.61 -13.80 -8.77
CA ARG A 211 8.73 -13.23 -9.78
C ARG A 211 7.44 -12.76 -9.12
N PHE A 212 6.96 -11.59 -9.54
CA PHE A 212 5.69 -11.03 -9.07
C PHE A 212 4.65 -11.10 -10.18
N LEU A 213 3.40 -11.19 -9.77
CA LEU A 213 2.28 -10.83 -10.63
C LEU A 213 1.96 -9.35 -10.43
N TYR A 214 1.51 -8.72 -11.48
CA TYR A 214 1.13 -7.32 -11.45
C TYR A 214 -0.36 -7.19 -11.74
N GLU A 215 -0.99 -6.24 -11.08
CA GLU A 215 -2.42 -5.98 -11.21
C GLU A 215 -2.64 -4.48 -11.38
N LEU A 216 -3.35 -4.09 -12.44
CA LEU A 216 -3.89 -2.74 -12.56
C LEU A 216 -5.17 -2.69 -11.72
N ALA A 217 -5.14 -1.91 -10.66
CA ALA A 217 -6.23 -1.76 -9.72
C ALA A 217 -6.89 -0.39 -9.86
N GLU A 218 -8.22 -0.41 -9.98
CA GLU A 218 -9.07 0.77 -9.90
C GLU A 218 -9.50 1.03 -8.47
N ILE A 219 -9.48 2.30 -8.07
CA ILE A 219 -10.13 2.79 -6.86
C ILE A 219 -11.08 3.89 -7.31
N ALA A 220 -12.37 3.65 -7.19
CA ALA A 220 -13.37 4.65 -7.53
C ALA A 220 -13.50 5.67 -6.39
N ILE A 221 -13.27 6.92 -6.69
CA ILE A 221 -13.51 8.04 -5.77
C ILE A 221 -14.97 8.48 -5.94
N VAL A 222 -15.68 8.52 -4.83
CA VAL A 222 -17.12 8.74 -4.82
C VAL A 222 -17.55 9.77 -3.79
N ASP A 223 -18.68 10.42 -4.06
CA ASP A 223 -19.46 11.14 -3.06
C ASP A 223 -20.46 10.16 -2.44
N VAL A 224 -20.56 10.19 -1.13
CA VAL A 224 -21.56 9.42 -0.37
C VAL A 224 -22.72 10.33 0.07
N PRO A 225 -23.92 9.78 0.36
CA PRO A 225 -24.99 10.54 0.98
C PRO A 225 -24.52 11.15 2.32
N SER A 226 -25.04 12.34 2.66
CA SER A 226 -24.56 13.15 3.79
C SER A 226 -24.51 12.42 5.14
N GLY A 227 -25.44 11.49 5.38
CA GLY A 227 -25.45 10.67 6.60
C GLY A 227 -24.30 9.66 6.72
N PHE A 228 -23.46 9.51 5.67
CA PHE A 228 -22.35 8.54 5.64
C PHE A 228 -20.99 9.21 5.46
N ALA A 229 -20.91 10.54 5.58
CA ALA A 229 -19.68 11.30 5.34
C ALA A 229 -18.51 10.89 6.26
N ASP A 230 -18.79 10.43 7.49
CA ASP A 230 -17.79 9.93 8.45
C ASP A 230 -17.76 8.39 8.54
N VAL A 231 -18.48 7.68 7.68
CA VAL A 231 -18.59 6.22 7.75
C VAL A 231 -17.52 5.54 6.93
N ALA A 232 -16.75 4.66 7.56
CA ALA A 232 -15.84 3.73 6.91
C ALA A 232 -16.41 2.31 7.01
N LEU A 233 -17.04 1.80 5.95
CA LEU A 233 -17.62 0.46 5.95
C LEU A 233 -16.75 -0.52 5.16
N THR A 234 -16.47 -1.68 5.77
CA THR A 234 -15.86 -2.84 5.12
C THR A 234 -16.72 -4.06 5.36
N VAL A 235 -17.24 -4.65 4.30
CA VAL A 235 -17.93 -5.95 4.38
C VAL A 235 -16.95 -7.03 3.93
N MET A 236 -16.71 -8.04 4.75
CA MET A 236 -15.76 -9.16 4.49
C MET A 236 -16.46 -10.51 4.71
N ASP A 237 -15.83 -11.55 4.51
CA ASP A 237 -14.59 -12.03 3.91
C ASP A 237 -14.99 -12.92 2.72
N GLY A 238 -14.70 -12.51 1.49
CA GLY A 238 -15.12 -13.23 0.28
C GLY A 238 -15.36 -12.28 -0.88
N ALA A 239 -16.59 -12.12 -1.33
CA ALA A 239 -16.98 -11.11 -2.33
C ALA A 239 -17.18 -9.75 -1.64
N PHE A 240 -16.17 -9.27 -0.95
CA PHE A 240 -16.28 -8.08 -0.10
C PHE A 240 -15.99 -6.77 -0.83
N PHE A 241 -16.47 -5.70 -0.25
CA PHE A 241 -16.20 -4.35 -0.68
C PHE A 241 -15.79 -3.47 0.51
N SER A 242 -15.21 -2.32 0.20
CA SER A 242 -14.99 -1.25 1.16
C SER A 242 -15.44 0.06 0.55
N CYS A 243 -16.16 0.87 1.34
CA CYS A 243 -16.42 2.27 1.06
C CYS A 243 -15.98 3.06 2.29
N ILE A 244 -14.88 3.79 2.17
CA ILE A 244 -14.22 4.45 3.31
C ILE A 244 -13.78 5.86 2.93
N PRO A 245 -13.73 6.81 3.86
CA PRO A 245 -13.22 8.15 3.60
C PRO A 245 -11.84 8.11 2.95
N HIS A 246 -11.64 8.99 1.99
CA HIS A 246 -10.38 9.20 1.28
C HIS A 246 -9.96 10.67 1.43
N PRO A 247 -9.25 11.02 2.51
CA PRO A 247 -9.04 12.41 2.91
C PRO A 247 -8.40 13.29 1.85
N ALA A 248 -7.41 12.75 1.10
CA ALA A 248 -6.72 13.51 0.06
C ALA A 248 -7.66 13.94 -1.11
N SER A 249 -8.77 13.22 -1.35
CA SER A 249 -9.75 13.58 -2.38
C SER A 249 -10.96 14.34 -1.81
N GLY A 250 -11.13 14.39 -0.50
CA GLY A 250 -12.31 14.90 0.17
C GLY A 250 -13.60 14.11 -0.13
N GLY A 251 -13.48 12.87 -0.59
CA GLY A 251 -14.56 11.93 -0.86
C GLY A 251 -14.37 10.59 -0.17
N HIS A 252 -14.92 9.53 -0.74
CA HIS A 252 -14.71 8.16 -0.30
C HIS A 252 -14.04 7.34 -1.40
N SER A 253 -13.28 6.32 -1.02
CA SER A 253 -12.79 5.30 -1.93
C SER A 253 -13.74 4.10 -1.89
N LEU A 254 -14.34 3.76 -3.03
CA LEU A 254 -15.10 2.52 -3.21
C LEU A 254 -14.22 1.51 -3.93
N SER A 255 -14.13 0.32 -3.37
CA SER A 255 -13.42 -0.81 -3.97
C SER A 255 -14.16 -2.11 -3.72
N HIS A 256 -14.03 -3.06 -4.63
CA HIS A 256 -14.62 -4.38 -4.55
C HIS A 256 -13.62 -5.44 -4.99
N VAL A 257 -13.43 -6.50 -4.22
CA VAL A 257 -12.38 -7.51 -4.46
C VAL A 257 -12.42 -8.10 -5.86
N ARG A 258 -13.62 -8.23 -6.48
CA ARG A 258 -13.79 -8.77 -7.83
C ARG A 258 -13.58 -7.73 -8.94
N PHE A 259 -13.90 -6.46 -8.70
CA PHE A 259 -13.99 -5.45 -9.75
C PHE A 259 -12.87 -4.41 -9.71
N THR A 260 -12.24 -4.23 -8.56
CA THR A 260 -11.03 -3.39 -8.41
C THR A 260 -9.88 -3.87 -9.31
N PRO A 261 -9.58 -5.19 -9.43
CA PRO A 261 -8.60 -5.66 -10.40
C PRO A 261 -9.14 -5.62 -11.83
N HIS A 262 -8.41 -4.98 -12.76
CA HIS A 262 -8.77 -4.93 -14.18
C HIS A 262 -7.93 -5.86 -15.06
N VAL A 263 -6.61 -5.73 -14.95
CA VAL A 263 -5.64 -6.53 -15.67
C VAL A 263 -4.69 -7.14 -14.68
N ALA A 264 -4.41 -8.41 -14.81
CA ALA A 264 -3.39 -9.10 -14.03
C ALA A 264 -2.52 -9.94 -14.97
N GLY A 265 -1.20 -9.95 -14.73
CA GLY A 265 -0.26 -10.71 -15.54
C GLY A 265 1.16 -10.64 -15.00
N SER A 266 2.07 -11.35 -15.67
CA SER A 266 3.51 -11.21 -15.44
C SER A 266 4.02 -9.86 -15.98
N ALA A 267 5.23 -9.47 -15.59
CA ALA A 267 5.82 -8.22 -16.06
C ALA A 267 5.91 -8.12 -17.60
N SER A 268 6.15 -9.24 -18.27
CA SER A 268 6.23 -9.29 -19.73
C SER A 268 4.87 -9.17 -20.44
N GLU A 269 3.78 -9.48 -19.74
CA GLU A 269 2.41 -9.44 -20.24
C GLU A 269 1.67 -8.17 -19.83
N PHE A 270 2.21 -7.45 -18.85
CA PHE A 270 1.56 -6.28 -18.30
C PHE A 270 1.86 -5.05 -19.17
N PRO A 271 0.83 -4.31 -19.62
CA PRO A 271 1.04 -3.11 -20.42
C PRO A 271 1.64 -1.99 -19.56
N TRP A 272 2.97 -1.96 -19.49
CA TRP A 272 3.71 -0.89 -18.80
C TRP A 272 3.74 0.35 -19.69
N GLY A 273 3.36 1.50 -19.16
CA GLY A 273 3.60 2.80 -19.74
C GLY A 273 2.43 3.77 -19.59
N SER A 274 2.77 5.04 -19.49
CA SER A 274 1.84 6.18 -19.50
C SER A 274 1.06 6.32 -20.81
N GLU A 275 1.43 5.57 -21.84
CA GLU A 275 0.81 5.61 -23.18
C GLU A 275 -0.49 4.80 -23.25
N ASN A 276 -0.72 3.87 -22.35
CA ASN A 276 -1.94 3.10 -22.28
C ASN A 276 -2.96 3.80 -21.39
N GLN A 277 -4.03 4.29 -21.99
CA GLN A 277 -5.16 4.80 -21.21
C GLN A 277 -5.71 3.70 -20.31
N PRO A 278 -6.09 4.03 -19.06
CA PRO A 278 -6.72 3.05 -18.19
C PRO A 278 -8.00 2.52 -18.84
N PRO A 279 -8.36 1.26 -18.57
CA PRO A 279 -9.60 0.68 -19.09
C PRO A 279 -10.83 1.44 -18.56
N ALA A 280 -11.99 1.18 -19.16
CA ALA A 280 -13.24 1.75 -18.67
C ALA A 280 -13.48 1.36 -17.19
N SER A 281 -13.93 2.32 -16.40
CA SER A 281 -14.23 2.11 -14.98
C SER A 281 -15.26 0.99 -14.78
N ARG A 282 -15.06 0.19 -13.73
CA ARG A 282 -16.01 -0.81 -13.24
C ARG A 282 -16.84 -0.31 -12.05
N PHE A 283 -16.90 0.99 -11.85
CA PHE A 283 -17.65 1.61 -10.75
C PHE A 283 -19.10 1.08 -10.66
N GLU A 284 -19.83 1.04 -11.78
CA GLU A 284 -21.22 0.55 -11.80
C GLU A 284 -21.34 -0.92 -11.34
N LEU A 285 -20.33 -1.75 -11.67
CA LEU A 285 -20.29 -3.14 -11.21
C LEU A 285 -20.00 -3.21 -9.71
N MET A 286 -19.13 -2.33 -9.20
CA MET A 286 -18.83 -2.24 -7.76
C MET A 286 -20.10 -1.84 -6.98
N VAL A 287 -20.82 -0.83 -7.44
CA VAL A 287 -22.09 -0.39 -6.83
C VAL A 287 -23.13 -1.52 -6.86
N ARG A 288 -23.35 -2.13 -8.02
CA ARG A 288 -24.34 -3.22 -8.19
C ARG A 288 -24.06 -4.39 -7.27
N ALA A 289 -22.79 -4.74 -7.05
CA ALA A 289 -22.41 -5.86 -6.19
C ALA A 289 -22.48 -5.50 -4.69
N SER A 290 -22.27 -4.24 -4.32
CA SER A 290 -22.18 -3.78 -2.95
C SER A 290 -23.54 -3.35 -2.37
N ALA A 291 -24.41 -2.77 -3.19
CA ALA A 291 -25.71 -2.24 -2.77
C ALA A 291 -26.63 -3.27 -2.06
N PRO A 292 -26.68 -4.55 -2.42
CA PRO A 292 -27.43 -5.55 -1.66
C PRO A 292 -26.94 -5.73 -0.20
N LEU A 293 -25.65 -5.49 0.06
CA LEU A 293 -25.05 -5.61 1.39
C LEU A 293 -25.20 -4.30 2.18
N ALA A 294 -25.11 -3.16 1.52
CA ALA A 294 -25.24 -1.83 2.11
C ALA A 294 -26.05 -0.92 1.16
N PRO A 295 -27.38 -0.82 1.35
CA PRO A 295 -28.29 -0.16 0.40
C PRO A 295 -27.94 1.29 0.06
N TRP A 296 -27.33 2.03 0.98
CA TRP A 296 -26.90 3.41 0.73
C TRP A 296 -25.84 3.53 -0.36
N VAL A 297 -25.08 2.46 -0.64
CA VAL A 297 -24.07 2.45 -1.71
C VAL A 297 -24.72 2.61 -3.09
N ALA A 298 -25.99 2.28 -3.25
CA ALA A 298 -26.72 2.56 -4.50
C ALA A 298 -26.84 4.05 -4.82
N ASN A 299 -26.66 4.93 -3.84
CA ASN A 299 -26.81 6.37 -3.96
C ASN A 299 -25.47 7.11 -3.99
N VAL A 300 -24.33 6.41 -4.05
CA VAL A 300 -23.04 7.06 -4.21
C VAL A 300 -22.88 7.61 -5.63
N ARG A 301 -22.14 8.69 -5.77
CA ARG A 301 -21.89 9.33 -7.07
C ARG A 301 -20.41 9.19 -7.42
N HIS A 302 -20.13 8.68 -8.59
CA HIS A 302 -18.78 8.60 -9.11
C HIS A 302 -18.22 9.99 -9.38
N ARG A 303 -17.01 10.28 -8.88
CA ARG A 303 -16.25 11.49 -9.23
C ARG A 303 -15.21 11.18 -10.29
N GLU A 304 -14.34 10.23 -9.98
CA GLU A 304 -13.23 9.81 -10.81
C GLU A 304 -12.75 8.41 -10.39
N SER A 305 -11.96 7.78 -11.22
CA SER A 305 -11.24 6.56 -10.86
C SER A 305 -9.75 6.84 -10.86
N VAL A 306 -9.06 6.47 -9.78
CA VAL A 306 -7.61 6.50 -9.69
C VAL A 306 -7.04 5.10 -9.84
N TRP A 307 -5.88 5.00 -10.47
CA TRP A 307 -5.33 3.74 -10.94
C TRP A 307 -3.94 3.51 -10.36
N ALA A 308 -3.70 2.33 -9.84
CA ALA A 308 -2.40 1.93 -9.34
C ALA A 308 -2.02 0.55 -9.82
N ILE A 309 -0.74 0.39 -10.14
CA ILE A 309 -0.15 -0.92 -10.37
C ILE A 309 0.22 -1.52 -9.01
N LYS A 310 -0.29 -2.72 -8.75
CA LYS A 310 0.05 -3.49 -7.55
C LYS A 310 0.95 -4.65 -7.92
N ALA A 311 2.07 -4.78 -7.23
CA ALA A 311 2.87 -5.99 -7.26
C ALA A 311 2.32 -7.00 -6.25
N ILE A 312 2.00 -8.19 -6.72
CA ILE A 312 1.40 -9.27 -5.93
C ILE A 312 2.45 -10.38 -5.80
N PRO A 313 2.87 -10.74 -4.58
CA PRO A 313 3.76 -11.86 -4.40
C PRO A 313 3.10 -13.16 -4.88
N PRO A 314 3.88 -14.16 -5.30
CA PRO A 314 3.35 -15.47 -5.64
C PRO A 314 2.47 -15.98 -4.50
N LYS A 315 1.27 -16.47 -4.83
CA LYS A 315 0.32 -16.98 -3.83
C LYS A 315 0.96 -18.10 -3.04
N ARG A 316 0.96 -17.96 -1.72
CA ARG A 316 1.04 -19.09 -0.80
C ARG A 316 -0.41 -19.49 -0.51
N ASP A 317 -0.77 -20.71 -0.85
CA ASP A 317 -2.17 -21.17 -0.92
C ASP A 317 -2.94 -21.21 0.40
N PHE A 318 -2.33 -20.89 1.54
CA PHE A 318 -2.90 -21.18 2.86
C PHE A 318 -3.23 -19.98 3.75
N ASP A 319 -2.65 -18.81 3.53
CA ASP A 319 -2.92 -17.64 4.37
C ASP A 319 -2.97 -16.33 3.58
N ASP A 320 -3.67 -15.34 4.14
CA ASP A 320 -3.66 -13.96 3.63
C ASP A 320 -2.42 -13.20 4.15
N ALA A 321 -1.34 -13.89 4.46
CA ALA A 321 -0.12 -13.26 4.93
C ALA A 321 0.41 -12.25 3.90
N ARG A 322 0.66 -11.05 4.36
CA ARG A 322 1.18 -9.94 3.56
C ARG A 322 2.49 -9.41 4.15
N PRO A 323 3.54 -10.26 4.23
CA PRO A 323 4.82 -9.81 4.76
C PRO A 323 5.45 -8.76 3.83
N ILE A 324 6.31 -7.91 4.40
CA ILE A 324 7.31 -7.23 3.58
C ILE A 324 8.26 -8.31 3.05
N ILE A 325 8.59 -8.24 1.77
CA ILE A 325 9.64 -9.04 1.17
C ILE A 325 10.85 -8.15 1.00
N VAL A 326 11.90 -8.45 1.73
CA VAL A 326 13.22 -7.89 1.54
C VAL A 326 14.05 -9.00 0.91
N HIS A 327 14.29 -8.90 -0.38
CA HIS A 327 15.06 -9.90 -1.12
C HIS A 327 16.43 -9.37 -1.47
N ARG A 328 17.45 -10.07 -1.01
CA ARG A 328 18.85 -9.87 -1.39
C ARG A 328 19.39 -11.16 -2.00
N GLY A 329 19.90 -11.11 -3.22
CA GLY A 329 20.63 -12.25 -3.80
C GLY A 329 21.90 -12.55 -3.01
N VAL A 330 22.43 -13.77 -3.16
CA VAL A 330 23.69 -14.14 -2.52
C VAL A 330 24.79 -13.19 -3.01
N ASP A 331 25.47 -12.55 -2.07
CA ASP A 331 26.54 -11.57 -2.32
C ASP A 331 26.14 -10.41 -3.28
N SER A 332 24.84 -10.13 -3.39
CA SER A 332 24.35 -9.04 -4.24
C SER A 332 24.33 -7.71 -3.48
N PRO A 333 24.83 -6.60 -4.09
CA PRO A 333 24.65 -5.25 -3.57
C PRO A 333 23.21 -4.75 -3.74
N VAL A 334 22.35 -5.47 -4.47
CA VAL A 334 20.98 -5.06 -4.78
C VAL A 334 20.00 -5.74 -3.83
N VAL A 335 19.15 -4.93 -3.19
CA VAL A 335 18.08 -5.38 -2.31
C VAL A 335 16.75 -4.90 -2.86
N SER A 336 15.88 -5.83 -3.23
CA SER A 336 14.52 -5.52 -3.70
C SER A 336 13.53 -5.53 -2.54
N ILE A 337 12.78 -4.44 -2.40
CA ILE A 337 11.80 -4.21 -1.34
C ILE A 337 10.39 -4.29 -1.91
N LEU A 338 9.63 -5.28 -1.52
CA LEU A 338 8.19 -5.34 -1.76
C LEU A 338 7.43 -5.19 -0.45
N GLY A 339 6.88 -4.02 -0.21
CA GLY A 339 5.94 -3.78 0.87
C GLY A 339 4.52 -3.74 0.33
N SER A 340 3.64 -4.57 0.88
CA SER A 340 2.25 -4.64 0.42
C SER A 340 1.31 -3.72 1.20
N LYS A 341 1.78 -3.14 2.30
CA LYS A 341 1.01 -2.28 3.22
C LYS A 341 1.85 -1.12 3.71
N LEU A 342 1.19 0.01 3.96
CA LEU A 342 1.83 1.24 4.41
C LEU A 342 2.56 1.06 5.76
N ASP A 343 1.93 0.33 6.68
CA ASP A 343 2.44 0.08 8.02
C ASP A 343 3.67 -0.86 8.06
N ASN A 344 3.91 -1.67 7.03
CA ASN A 344 5.06 -2.58 6.99
C ASN A 344 6.42 -1.85 6.80
N VAL A 345 6.42 -0.56 6.56
CA VAL A 345 7.66 0.24 6.39
C VAL A 345 8.59 0.18 7.61
N TYR A 346 8.05 -0.06 8.80
CA TYR A 346 8.85 -0.20 10.02
C TYR A 346 9.75 -1.45 10.03
N ASP A 347 9.37 -2.46 9.27
CA ASP A 347 10.20 -3.67 9.10
C ASP A 347 11.44 -3.36 8.26
N LEU A 348 11.31 -2.49 7.25
CA LEU A 348 12.45 -2.02 6.47
C LEU A 348 13.41 -1.21 7.34
N GLN A 349 12.91 -0.32 8.18
CA GLN A 349 13.76 0.44 9.09
C GLN A 349 14.56 -0.47 10.03
N GLN A 350 13.94 -1.51 10.57
CA GLN A 350 14.62 -2.48 11.41
C GLN A 350 15.68 -3.26 10.64
N TRP A 351 15.37 -3.67 9.41
CA TRP A 351 16.32 -4.37 8.54
C TRP A 351 17.54 -3.47 8.22
N LEU A 352 17.33 -2.21 7.87
CA LEU A 352 18.41 -1.26 7.58
C LEU A 352 19.35 -1.08 8.78
N LYS A 353 18.82 -0.91 9.98
CA LYS A 353 19.62 -0.82 11.20
C LYS A 353 20.54 -2.01 11.40
N THR A 354 20.07 -3.21 11.09
CA THR A 354 20.88 -4.44 11.21
C THR A 354 21.89 -4.60 10.08
N SER A 355 21.57 -4.10 8.88
CA SER A 355 22.36 -4.33 7.66
C SER A 355 23.41 -3.26 7.40
N LEU A 356 23.26 -2.04 7.95
CA LEU A 356 24.15 -0.90 7.76
C LEU A 356 24.99 -0.58 9.02
N SER A 357 24.73 -1.29 10.14
CA SER A 357 25.58 -1.27 11.33
C SER A 357 26.85 -2.06 11.05
#